data_29deecaf7b3fa9d462915715606cfb96
#
_entry.id   29deecaf7b3fa9d462915715606cfb96
#
_cell.length_a   1.000
_cell.length_b   1.000
_cell.length_c   1.000
_cell.angle_alpha   90.00
_cell.angle_beta   90.00
_cell.angle_gamma   90.00
#
_symmetry.space_group_name_H-M   'P 1'
#
loop_
_entity.id
_entity.type
_entity.pdbx_description
1 polymer ?
#
loop_
_entity_poly.entity_id
_entity_poly.type
_entity_poly.pdbx_seq_one_letter_code
_entity_poly.pdbx_strand_id
1 'polypeptide(L)'
;MNIISDKVINTVKDKISEIPEFFCSSDLAVFKPRQFVERENRFVLYHFVVPKADVPGFFADNRMINLAKGTILPTNPCQKLRLSPTNKMHTKSNDVKFFCLFIEPEKLQEIAKAEFNKTEILFYNTTSYLSSNILALISKLETEYRNRQLGHKFILECLSTELIVNLVRELKSNMPKTSVNRKYSARSEINTAIDYLWENANTEFSLNNLCKTVNLSPYYFIRLFKDNTGKTPYEYYMDIKIEKALEYLNARKYSITEISFILGCVISNIRDLNLQLI
;
A
#
# COMPACT_ATOMS: atom_id res chain seq x y z
N MET A 1 -26.35 -11.39 0.80
CA MET A 1 -24.97 -11.23 0.36
C MET A 1 -24.83 -9.84 -0.20
N ASN A 2 -23.69 -9.17 -0.14
CA ASN A 2 -23.55 -7.80 -0.64
C ASN A 2 -23.22 -7.84 -2.13
N ILE A 3 -23.83 -6.98 -2.96
CA ILE A 3 -23.69 -6.98 -4.43
C ILE A 3 -22.20 -6.92 -4.84
N ILE A 4 -21.40 -6.12 -4.16
CA ILE A 4 -19.96 -5.99 -4.49
C ILE A 4 -19.18 -7.27 -4.18
N SER A 5 -19.46 -7.96 -3.08
CA SER A 5 -18.84 -9.25 -2.77
C SER A 5 -19.19 -10.32 -3.81
N ASP A 6 -20.43 -10.31 -4.30
CA ASP A 6 -20.88 -11.26 -5.33
C ASP A 6 -20.17 -11.02 -6.67
N LYS A 7 -19.97 -9.76 -7.08
CA LYS A 7 -19.18 -9.41 -8.27
C LYS A 7 -17.74 -9.93 -8.18
N VAL A 8 -17.11 -9.76 -7.02
CA VAL A 8 -15.73 -10.24 -6.78
C VAL A 8 -15.68 -11.77 -6.77
N ILE A 9 -16.56 -12.41 -5.99
CA ILE A 9 -16.62 -13.88 -5.88
C ILE A 9 -16.86 -14.50 -7.25
N ASN A 10 -17.81 -13.99 -8.03
CA ASN A 10 -18.10 -14.52 -9.38
C ASN A 10 -16.90 -14.45 -10.33
N THR A 11 -16.01 -13.49 -10.15
CA THR A 11 -14.77 -13.39 -10.93
C THR A 11 -13.73 -14.44 -10.50
N VAL A 12 -13.73 -14.85 -9.23
CA VAL A 12 -12.68 -15.71 -8.67
C VAL A 12 -13.16 -17.09 -8.19
N LYS A 13 -14.48 -17.37 -8.18
CA LYS A 13 -15.09 -18.58 -7.57
C LYS A 13 -14.51 -19.90 -8.06
N ASP A 14 -14.19 -20.00 -9.35
CA ASP A 14 -13.63 -21.22 -9.96
C ASP A 14 -12.11 -21.35 -9.67
N LYS A 15 -11.55 -20.46 -8.89
CA LYS A 15 -10.12 -20.26 -8.68
C LYS A 15 -9.71 -20.30 -7.21
N ILE A 16 -10.69 -20.35 -6.30
CA ILE A 16 -10.43 -20.37 -4.85
C ILE A 16 -11.10 -21.60 -4.24
N SER A 17 -10.38 -22.34 -3.39
CA SER A 17 -10.92 -23.47 -2.63
C SER A 17 -11.33 -23.07 -1.21
N GLU A 18 -10.81 -21.95 -0.70
CA GLU A 18 -11.15 -21.43 0.64
C GLU A 18 -11.93 -20.13 0.54
N ILE A 19 -12.94 -19.97 1.41
CA ILE A 19 -13.77 -18.77 1.45
C ILE A 19 -12.93 -17.58 1.94
N PRO A 20 -12.78 -16.52 1.15
CA PRO A 20 -12.06 -15.32 1.56
C PRO A 20 -12.83 -14.52 2.61
N GLU A 21 -12.13 -13.63 3.31
CA GLU A 21 -12.79 -12.66 4.18
C GLU A 21 -13.19 -11.40 3.40
N PHE A 22 -14.41 -10.93 3.66
CA PHE A 22 -14.92 -9.68 3.12
C PHE A 22 -15.38 -8.75 4.24
N PHE A 23 -15.07 -7.47 4.10
CA PHE A 23 -15.60 -6.38 4.90
C PHE A 23 -16.21 -5.38 3.92
N CYS A 24 -17.54 -5.29 3.86
CA CYS A 24 -18.25 -4.58 2.80
C CYS A 24 -19.17 -3.48 3.33
N SER A 25 -19.20 -2.37 2.60
CA SER A 25 -20.32 -1.42 2.54
C SER A 25 -21.09 -1.60 1.21
N SER A 26 -21.94 -0.63 0.83
CA SER A 26 -22.61 -0.64 -0.48
C SER A 26 -21.60 -0.50 -1.64
N ASP A 27 -20.61 0.38 -1.49
CA ASP A 27 -19.76 0.89 -2.57
C ASP A 27 -18.31 0.43 -2.48
N LEU A 28 -17.92 -0.21 -1.37
CA LEU A 28 -16.54 -0.64 -1.12
C LEU A 28 -16.51 -2.02 -0.45
N ALA A 29 -15.56 -2.85 -0.86
CA ALA A 29 -15.20 -4.10 -0.18
C ALA A 29 -13.71 -4.17 0.09
N VAL A 30 -13.34 -4.55 1.31
CA VAL A 30 -12.01 -5.05 1.66
C VAL A 30 -12.03 -6.55 1.50
N PHE A 31 -11.16 -7.08 0.64
CA PHE A 31 -11.07 -8.50 0.30
C PHE A 31 -9.74 -9.04 0.80
N LYS A 32 -9.79 -10.06 1.66
CA LYS A 32 -8.62 -10.79 2.15
C LYS A 32 -8.66 -12.22 1.63
N PRO A 33 -7.96 -12.52 0.53
CA PRO A 33 -7.89 -13.89 0.01
C PRO A 33 -7.13 -14.77 1.01
N ARG A 34 -7.56 -16.03 1.14
CA ARG A 34 -6.86 -17.05 1.93
C ARG A 34 -5.91 -17.88 1.10
N GLN A 35 -6.16 -17.91 -0.21
CA GLN A 35 -5.31 -18.59 -1.18
C GLN A 35 -4.97 -17.67 -2.32
N PHE A 36 -3.79 -17.89 -2.87
CA PHE A 36 -3.35 -17.26 -4.09
C PHE A 36 -3.59 -18.20 -5.28
N VAL A 37 -4.21 -17.67 -6.33
CA VAL A 37 -4.41 -18.42 -7.57
C VAL A 37 -3.70 -17.70 -8.71
N GLU A 38 -2.77 -18.41 -9.33
CA GLU A 38 -1.97 -17.95 -10.46
C GLU A 38 -2.81 -17.95 -11.75
N ARG A 39 -3.65 -16.92 -11.93
CA ARG A 39 -4.45 -16.77 -13.14
C ARG A 39 -4.70 -15.30 -13.48
N GLU A 40 -5.06 -15.10 -14.74
CA GLU A 40 -5.56 -13.84 -15.23
C GLU A 40 -6.95 -13.54 -14.68
N ASN A 41 -7.14 -12.35 -14.14
CA ASN A 41 -8.41 -11.85 -13.64
C ASN A 41 -8.75 -10.52 -14.32
N ARG A 42 -10.06 -10.27 -14.50
CA ARG A 42 -10.60 -8.99 -14.92
C ARG A 42 -11.79 -8.66 -14.04
N PHE A 43 -11.69 -7.58 -13.27
CA PHE A 43 -12.77 -7.12 -12.42
C PHE A 43 -13.50 -5.96 -13.09
N VAL A 44 -14.83 -5.95 -13.00
CA VAL A 44 -15.67 -4.81 -13.44
C VAL A 44 -15.62 -3.64 -12.46
N LEU A 45 -14.96 -3.84 -11.31
CA LEU A 45 -14.77 -2.90 -10.22
C LEU A 45 -13.40 -2.22 -10.32
N TYR A 46 -13.24 -1.05 -9.75
CA TYR A 46 -11.91 -0.56 -9.42
C TYR A 46 -11.28 -1.48 -8.39
N HIS A 47 -10.02 -1.82 -8.60
CA HIS A 47 -9.31 -2.76 -7.78
C HIS A 47 -7.98 -2.18 -7.31
N PHE A 48 -7.71 -2.27 -6.00
CA PHE A 48 -6.51 -1.75 -5.38
C PHE A 48 -5.81 -2.89 -4.66
N VAL A 49 -4.56 -3.15 -5.03
CA VAL A 49 -3.75 -4.21 -4.40
C VAL A 49 -2.88 -3.60 -3.33
N VAL A 50 -2.95 -4.14 -2.12
CA VAL A 50 -2.13 -3.72 -0.97
C VAL A 50 -1.26 -4.89 -0.53
N PRO A 51 0.03 -4.91 -0.87
CA PRO A 51 0.94 -5.97 -0.49
C PRO A 51 1.32 -5.87 1.00
N LYS A 52 1.29 -7.02 1.68
CA LYS A 52 1.80 -7.21 3.06
C LYS A 52 3.28 -7.62 3.08
N ALA A 53 3.79 -8.06 1.94
CA ALA A 53 5.19 -8.38 1.69
C ALA A 53 5.47 -8.07 0.21
N ASP A 54 6.73 -8.01 -0.18
CA ASP A 54 7.10 -7.76 -1.56
C ASP A 54 6.56 -8.85 -2.48
N VAL A 55 5.89 -8.43 -3.55
CA VAL A 55 5.28 -9.30 -4.56
C VAL A 55 5.84 -8.88 -5.93
N PRO A 56 6.91 -9.51 -6.39
CA PRO A 56 7.48 -9.25 -7.71
C PRO A 56 6.61 -9.85 -8.81
N GLY A 57 6.66 -9.25 -10.00
CA GLY A 57 6.05 -9.81 -11.20
C GLY A 57 4.53 -9.74 -11.26
N PHE A 58 3.91 -8.71 -10.69
CA PHE A 58 2.51 -8.38 -10.93
C PHE A 58 2.36 -7.68 -12.28
N PHE A 59 1.35 -8.08 -13.06
CA PHE A 59 1.05 -7.47 -14.35
C PHE A 59 -0.32 -6.79 -14.31
N ALA A 60 -0.38 -5.54 -14.73
CA ALA A 60 -1.60 -4.85 -15.12
C ALA A 60 -1.53 -4.63 -16.64
N ASP A 61 -2.43 -5.28 -17.36
CA ASP A 61 -2.35 -5.45 -18.81
C ASP A 61 -0.99 -6.07 -19.21
N ASN A 62 -0.21 -5.41 -20.04
CA ASN A 62 1.12 -5.89 -20.47
C ASN A 62 2.28 -5.28 -19.65
N ARG A 63 1.99 -4.47 -18.65
CA ARG A 63 2.99 -3.79 -17.83
C ARG A 63 3.30 -4.57 -16.56
N MET A 64 4.57 -4.94 -16.38
CA MET A 64 5.05 -5.54 -15.14
C MET A 64 5.28 -4.46 -14.07
N ILE A 65 4.80 -4.73 -12.86
CA ILE A 65 4.88 -3.84 -11.71
C ILE A 65 5.34 -4.67 -10.52
N ASN A 66 6.39 -4.22 -9.85
CA ASN A 66 6.82 -4.82 -8.58
C ASN A 66 6.06 -4.14 -7.45
N LEU A 67 5.40 -4.94 -6.63
CA LEU A 67 4.63 -4.46 -5.48
C LEU A 67 5.49 -4.59 -4.23
N ALA A 68 5.92 -3.47 -3.69
CA ALA A 68 6.66 -3.43 -2.43
C ALA A 68 5.69 -3.41 -1.23
N LYS A 69 6.10 -4.00 -0.11
CA LYS A 69 5.37 -3.92 1.16
C LYS A 69 5.07 -2.46 1.54
N GLY A 70 3.87 -2.21 2.03
CA GLY A 70 3.45 -0.87 2.44
C GLY A 70 3.06 0.07 1.30
N THR A 71 2.96 -0.44 0.07
CA THR A 71 2.45 0.31 -1.07
C THR A 71 1.01 -0.05 -1.41
N ILE A 72 0.40 0.71 -2.31
CA ILE A 72 -0.89 0.42 -2.92
C ILE A 72 -0.79 0.61 -4.43
N LEU A 73 -1.32 -0.33 -5.18
CA LEU A 73 -1.44 -0.25 -6.63
C LEU A 73 -2.90 -0.12 -7.03
N PRO A 74 -3.33 1.02 -7.58
CA PRO A 74 -4.65 1.14 -8.19
C PRO A 74 -4.70 0.49 -9.56
N THR A 75 -5.81 -0.18 -9.89
CA THR A 75 -6.14 -0.65 -11.23
C THR A 75 -7.57 -0.26 -11.59
N ASN A 76 -7.80 0.02 -12.87
CA ASN A 76 -9.10 0.44 -13.37
C ASN A 76 -9.98 -0.76 -13.73
N PRO A 77 -11.30 -0.58 -13.87
CA PRO A 77 -12.20 -1.64 -14.31
C PRO A 77 -11.75 -2.31 -15.61
N CYS A 78 -12.00 -3.60 -15.72
CA CYS A 78 -11.74 -4.43 -16.90
C CYS A 78 -10.26 -4.60 -17.31
N GLN A 79 -9.32 -4.09 -16.52
CA GLN A 79 -7.90 -4.35 -16.77
C GLN A 79 -7.55 -5.82 -16.54
N LYS A 80 -6.62 -6.31 -17.34
CA LYS A 80 -6.10 -7.68 -17.28
C LYS A 80 -5.03 -7.76 -16.18
N LEU A 81 -5.32 -8.48 -15.11
CA LEU A 81 -4.44 -8.62 -13.97
C LEU A 81 -3.87 -10.04 -13.89
N ARG A 82 -2.56 -10.16 -13.75
CA ARG A 82 -1.87 -11.45 -13.68
C ARG A 82 -0.64 -11.36 -12.77
N LEU A 83 -0.34 -12.43 -12.05
CA LEU A 83 0.96 -12.64 -11.41
C LEU A 83 1.86 -13.52 -12.28
N SER A 84 3.17 -13.26 -12.21
CA SER A 84 4.14 -14.06 -12.98
C SER A 84 4.37 -15.42 -12.34
N PRO A 85 4.40 -16.51 -13.13
CA PRO A 85 4.72 -17.84 -12.66
C PRO A 85 6.18 -18.03 -12.21
N THR A 86 7.06 -17.09 -12.56
CA THR A 86 8.50 -17.20 -12.25
C THR A 86 8.83 -17.11 -10.77
N ASN A 87 7.89 -16.64 -9.96
CA ASN A 87 8.03 -16.69 -8.51
C ASN A 87 7.40 -17.99 -8.00
N LYS A 88 8.17 -19.06 -8.04
CA LYS A 88 7.95 -20.22 -7.17
C LYS A 88 8.05 -19.73 -5.72
N MET A 89 7.02 -19.07 -5.25
CA MET A 89 6.79 -18.89 -3.83
C MET A 89 6.43 -20.25 -3.26
N HIS A 90 7.43 -21.17 -3.25
CA HIS A 90 7.41 -22.37 -2.44
C HIS A 90 7.55 -21.94 -0.97
N THR A 91 6.66 -21.10 -0.50
CA THR A 91 6.41 -21.02 0.94
C THR A 91 5.34 -22.06 1.21
N LYS A 92 5.70 -23.05 2.03
CA LYS A 92 4.78 -24.02 2.62
C LYS A 92 3.71 -23.36 3.52
N SER A 93 3.61 -22.03 3.55
CA SER A 93 2.59 -21.28 4.25
C SER A 93 1.60 -20.72 3.21
N ASN A 94 0.33 -21.04 3.38
CA ASN A 94 -0.80 -20.53 2.60
C ASN A 94 -1.06 -19.01 2.83
N ASP A 95 -0.11 -18.26 3.39
CA ASP A 95 -0.28 -16.87 3.72
C ASP A 95 -0.24 -16.00 2.45
N VAL A 96 -1.40 -15.53 2.07
CA VAL A 96 -1.53 -14.56 0.99
C VAL A 96 -0.92 -13.22 1.43
N LYS A 97 0.09 -12.79 0.68
CA LYS A 97 0.91 -11.62 1.01
C LYS A 97 0.31 -10.28 0.59
N PHE A 98 -0.98 -10.21 0.35
CA PHE A 98 -1.69 -8.97 0.00
C PHE A 98 -3.16 -9.04 0.41
N PHE A 99 -3.80 -7.89 0.44
CA PHE A 99 -5.26 -7.77 0.43
C PHE A 99 -5.66 -6.76 -0.65
N CYS A 100 -6.95 -6.72 -0.97
CA CYS A 100 -7.46 -5.87 -2.02
C CYS A 100 -8.61 -5.00 -1.52
N LEU A 101 -8.74 -3.82 -2.13
CA LEU A 101 -9.96 -3.01 -2.02
C LEU A 101 -10.64 -3.06 -3.39
N PHE A 102 -11.96 -3.18 -3.36
CA PHE A 102 -12.82 -3.08 -4.54
C PHE A 102 -13.79 -1.93 -4.35
N ILE A 103 -13.98 -1.12 -5.38
CA ILE A 103 -14.86 0.04 -5.35
C ILE A 103 -15.77 0.00 -6.56
N GLU A 104 -17.07 0.27 -6.34
CA GLU A 104 -18.05 0.38 -7.42
C GLU A 104 -17.71 1.57 -8.34
N PRO A 105 -17.75 1.37 -9.66
CA PRO A 105 -17.50 2.45 -10.63
C PRO A 105 -18.44 3.64 -10.45
N GLU A 106 -19.70 3.38 -10.16
CA GLU A 106 -20.74 4.39 -9.98
C GLU A 106 -20.38 5.37 -8.86
N LYS A 107 -19.76 4.90 -7.77
CA LYS A 107 -19.33 5.77 -6.66
C LYS A 107 -18.21 6.70 -7.05
N LEU A 108 -17.23 6.22 -7.82
CA LEU A 108 -16.15 7.07 -8.34
C LEU A 108 -16.64 8.03 -9.43
N GLN A 109 -17.63 7.64 -10.23
CA GLN A 109 -18.28 8.54 -11.20
C GLN A 109 -19.06 9.66 -10.49
N GLU A 110 -19.78 9.34 -9.41
CA GLU A 110 -20.44 10.34 -8.56
C GLU A 110 -19.45 11.38 -8.06
N ILE A 111 -18.33 10.96 -7.50
CA ILE A 111 -17.27 11.83 -7.00
C ILE A 111 -16.65 12.65 -8.14
N ALA A 112 -16.34 12.01 -9.26
CA ALA A 112 -15.76 12.69 -10.43
C ALA A 112 -16.67 13.81 -10.95
N LYS A 113 -17.97 13.56 -11.02
CA LYS A 113 -18.97 14.53 -11.45
C LYS A 113 -19.15 15.66 -10.45
N ALA A 114 -19.29 15.32 -9.16
CA ALA A 114 -19.54 16.32 -8.11
C ALA A 114 -18.36 17.28 -7.91
N GLU A 115 -17.11 16.75 -7.89
CA GLU A 115 -15.93 17.51 -7.53
C GLU A 115 -15.18 18.11 -8.73
N PHE A 116 -15.25 17.46 -9.90
CA PHE A 116 -14.38 17.78 -11.03
C PHE A 116 -15.13 18.01 -12.34
N ASN A 117 -16.45 17.83 -12.37
CA ASN A 117 -17.28 17.85 -13.57
C ASN A 117 -16.74 16.91 -14.67
N LYS A 118 -16.29 15.73 -14.28
CA LYS A 118 -15.77 14.66 -15.15
C LYS A 118 -16.64 13.42 -15.07
N THR A 119 -16.56 12.57 -16.08
CA THR A 119 -17.37 11.35 -16.19
C THR A 119 -16.75 10.15 -15.46
N GLU A 120 -15.41 10.12 -15.31
CA GLU A 120 -14.72 8.99 -14.70
C GLU A 120 -13.37 9.39 -14.11
N ILE A 121 -12.91 8.59 -13.14
CA ILE A 121 -11.56 8.67 -12.56
C ILE A 121 -10.73 7.53 -13.17
N LEU A 122 -9.62 7.86 -13.82
CA LEU A 122 -8.66 6.89 -14.33
C LEU A 122 -7.39 6.96 -13.51
N PHE A 123 -7.11 5.93 -12.75
CA PHE A 123 -5.85 5.81 -12.01
C PHE A 123 -4.71 5.40 -12.95
N TYR A 124 -3.55 6.01 -12.74
CA TYR A 124 -2.34 5.55 -13.39
C TYR A 124 -1.81 4.34 -12.63
N ASN A 125 -1.56 3.23 -13.30
CA ASN A 125 -1.09 1.98 -12.68
C ASN A 125 0.35 2.14 -12.14
N THR A 126 0.50 2.99 -11.13
CA THR A 126 1.77 3.25 -10.42
C THR A 126 1.55 3.01 -8.93
N THR A 127 2.52 2.36 -8.31
CA THR A 127 2.50 2.17 -6.86
C THR A 127 2.68 3.50 -6.14
N SER A 128 2.03 3.63 -5.01
CA SER A 128 2.19 4.76 -4.07
C SER A 128 2.29 4.20 -2.66
N TYR A 129 3.00 4.86 -1.76
CA TYR A 129 2.99 4.45 -0.36
C TYR A 129 1.61 4.60 0.25
N LEU A 130 1.24 3.62 1.06
CA LEU A 130 -0.03 3.59 1.77
C LEU A 130 0.08 4.48 3.01
N SER A 131 -0.70 5.55 3.04
CA SER A 131 -0.67 6.48 4.18
C SER A 131 -1.23 5.84 5.45
N SER A 132 -0.74 6.29 6.60
CA SER A 132 -1.25 5.87 7.91
C SER A 132 -2.75 6.16 8.07
N ASN A 133 -3.26 7.22 7.42
CA ASN A 133 -4.68 7.57 7.42
C ASN A 133 -5.52 6.52 6.68
N ILE A 134 -5.10 6.09 5.48
CA ILE A 134 -5.79 5.03 4.73
C ILE A 134 -5.77 3.71 5.52
N LEU A 135 -4.64 3.34 6.12
CA LEU A 135 -4.55 2.14 6.97
C LEU A 135 -5.48 2.21 8.17
N ALA A 136 -5.54 3.36 8.85
CA ALA A 136 -6.45 3.56 9.99
C ALA A 136 -7.93 3.45 9.58
N LEU A 137 -8.30 3.99 8.42
CA LEU A 137 -9.67 3.89 7.89
C LEU A 137 -10.03 2.44 7.55
N ILE A 138 -9.13 1.69 6.91
CA ILE A 138 -9.32 0.26 6.63
C ILE A 138 -9.53 -0.51 7.96
N SER A 139 -8.68 -0.27 8.97
CA SER A 139 -8.79 -0.93 10.27
C SER A 139 -10.11 -0.59 10.98
N LYS A 140 -10.54 0.67 10.96
CA LYS A 140 -11.83 1.09 11.51
C LYS A 140 -13.00 0.41 10.81
N LEU A 141 -12.97 0.34 9.47
CA LEU A 141 -14.01 -0.32 8.67
C LEU A 141 -14.11 -1.81 9.02
N GLU A 142 -12.98 -2.51 9.14
CA GLU A 142 -12.95 -3.91 9.54
C GLU A 142 -13.50 -4.11 10.95
N THR A 143 -13.14 -3.24 11.89
CA THR A 143 -13.61 -3.27 13.27
C THR A 143 -15.11 -3.06 13.35
N GLU A 144 -15.64 -2.05 12.66
CA GLU A 144 -17.07 -1.74 12.62
C GLU A 144 -17.87 -2.88 11.98
N TYR A 145 -17.35 -3.45 10.88
CA TYR A 145 -17.97 -4.60 10.21
C TYR A 145 -18.06 -5.84 11.12
N ARG A 146 -17.07 -6.08 11.99
CA ARG A 146 -17.06 -7.20 12.92
C ARG A 146 -17.96 -6.97 14.11
N ASN A 147 -17.96 -5.76 14.67
CA ASN A 147 -18.69 -5.45 15.92
C ASN A 147 -20.20 -5.30 15.73
N ARG A 148 -20.64 -4.84 14.56
CA ARG A 148 -22.08 -4.74 14.17
C ARG A 148 -22.97 -4.07 15.21
N GLN A 149 -22.52 -2.99 15.82
CA GLN A 149 -23.30 -2.24 16.78
C GLN A 149 -24.47 -1.48 16.13
N LEU A 150 -25.33 -0.87 16.95
CA LEU A 150 -26.43 -0.05 16.44
C LEU A 150 -25.89 1.05 15.53
N GLY A 151 -26.47 1.17 14.33
CA GLY A 151 -26.01 2.16 13.33
C GLY A 151 -24.80 1.73 12.50
N HIS A 152 -24.26 0.52 12.68
CA HIS A 152 -23.06 0.04 11.98
C HIS A 152 -23.11 0.25 10.46
N LYS A 153 -24.26 0.11 9.80
CA LYS A 153 -24.40 0.32 8.36
C LYS A 153 -24.05 1.77 7.97
N PHE A 154 -24.58 2.74 8.72
CA PHE A 154 -24.29 4.16 8.47
C PHE A 154 -22.81 4.47 8.70
N ILE A 155 -22.21 3.92 9.76
CA ILE A 155 -20.78 4.10 10.03
C ILE A 155 -19.94 3.48 8.91
N LEU A 156 -20.28 2.29 8.43
CA LEU A 156 -19.59 1.65 7.31
C LEU A 156 -19.67 2.49 6.03
N GLU A 157 -20.81 3.07 5.70
CA GLU A 157 -20.97 3.96 4.53
C GLU A 157 -20.12 5.23 4.68
N CYS A 158 -20.11 5.86 5.86
CA CYS A 158 -19.27 7.03 6.13
C CYS A 158 -17.79 6.72 6.00
N LEU A 159 -17.32 5.64 6.64
CA LEU A 159 -15.92 5.20 6.57
C LEU A 159 -15.51 4.83 5.14
N SER A 160 -16.38 4.17 4.40
CA SER A 160 -16.13 3.80 3.01
C SER A 160 -16.02 5.01 2.12
N THR A 161 -16.93 5.97 2.26
CA THR A 161 -16.88 7.23 1.50
C THR A 161 -15.62 8.02 1.81
N GLU A 162 -15.25 8.15 3.09
CA GLU A 162 -14.01 8.80 3.51
C GLU A 162 -12.78 8.11 2.93
N LEU A 163 -12.73 6.77 2.98
CA LEU A 163 -11.64 5.97 2.40
C LEU A 163 -11.54 6.18 0.89
N ILE A 164 -12.65 6.11 0.15
CA ILE A 164 -12.69 6.32 -1.30
C ILE A 164 -12.18 7.71 -1.67
N VAL A 165 -12.65 8.76 -0.98
CA VAL A 165 -12.20 10.13 -1.23
C VAL A 165 -10.71 10.29 -0.96
N ASN A 166 -10.18 9.69 0.11
CA ASN A 166 -8.75 9.73 0.40
C ASN A 166 -7.91 8.99 -0.65
N LEU A 167 -8.39 7.84 -1.16
CA LEU A 167 -7.73 7.14 -2.27
C LEU A 167 -7.66 8.02 -3.54
N VAL A 168 -8.74 8.71 -3.89
CA VAL A 168 -8.75 9.63 -5.05
C VAL A 168 -7.78 10.80 -4.85
N ARG A 169 -7.68 11.33 -3.64
CA ARG A 169 -6.79 12.46 -3.30
C ARG A 169 -5.31 12.07 -3.31
N GLU A 170 -4.99 10.90 -2.80
CA GLU A 170 -3.60 10.47 -2.59
C GLU A 170 -3.00 9.78 -3.82
N LEU A 171 -3.81 9.03 -4.59
CA LEU A 171 -3.29 8.26 -5.71
C LEU A 171 -3.24 9.08 -7.01
N LYS A 172 -2.30 8.71 -7.87
CA LYS A 172 -2.14 9.37 -9.16
C LYS A 172 -3.26 8.96 -10.13
N SER A 173 -3.97 9.95 -10.66
CA SER A 173 -5.10 9.77 -11.58
C SER A 173 -5.18 10.90 -12.61
N ASN A 174 -6.15 10.81 -13.52
CA ASN A 174 -6.50 11.88 -14.47
C ASN A 174 -7.20 13.08 -13.80
N MET A 175 -7.43 13.04 -12.48
CA MET A 175 -8.02 14.16 -11.76
C MET A 175 -7.01 15.28 -11.57
N PRO A 176 -7.43 16.57 -11.71
CA PRO A 176 -6.57 17.67 -11.41
C PRO A 176 -6.21 17.64 -9.92
N LYS A 177 -4.92 17.68 -9.60
CA LYS A 177 -4.50 17.96 -8.23
C LYS A 177 -4.89 19.40 -7.94
N THR A 178 -6.01 19.58 -7.24
CA THR A 178 -6.41 20.91 -6.78
C THR A 178 -5.28 21.47 -5.91
N SER A 179 -4.79 22.63 -6.29
CA SER A 179 -3.71 23.34 -5.57
C SER A 179 -4.16 23.91 -4.19
N VAL A 180 -5.21 23.37 -3.63
CA VAL A 180 -5.77 23.78 -2.35
C VAL A 180 -5.14 22.94 -1.24
N ASN A 181 -4.11 23.46 -0.72
CA ASN A 181 -3.43 23.24 0.54
C ASN A 181 -1.99 22.72 0.46
N ARG A 182 -1.08 23.54 0.97
CA ARG A 182 0.31 23.19 1.28
C ARG A 182 0.48 21.85 2.03
N LYS A 183 -0.56 21.32 2.69
CA LYS A 183 -0.56 20.01 3.34
C LYS A 183 -0.56 18.82 2.36
N TYR A 184 -1.11 18.94 1.15
CA TYR A 184 -1.13 17.84 0.17
C TYR A 184 0.13 17.78 -0.70
N SER A 185 0.74 18.92 -1.00
CA SER A 185 2.09 19.01 -1.52
C SER A 185 3.06 18.32 -0.55
N ALA A 186 2.94 18.65 0.73
CA ALA A 186 3.72 18.07 1.81
C ALA A 186 3.76 16.54 1.83
N ARG A 187 2.68 15.86 1.49
CA ARG A 187 2.64 14.38 1.44
C ARG A 187 3.36 13.82 0.21
N SER A 188 3.30 14.50 -0.91
CA SER A 188 4.07 14.10 -2.11
C SER A 188 5.56 14.19 -1.84
N GLU A 189 6.01 15.26 -1.17
CA GLU A 189 7.40 15.44 -0.79
C GLU A 189 7.84 14.41 0.26
N ILE A 190 6.97 14.07 1.22
CA ILE A 190 7.29 13.01 2.20
C ILE A 190 7.39 11.64 1.53
N ASN A 191 6.50 11.28 0.62
CA ASN A 191 6.60 10.02 -0.10
C ASN A 191 7.87 9.96 -0.96
N THR A 192 8.22 11.05 -1.66
CA THR A 192 9.47 11.15 -2.42
C THR A 192 10.70 11.01 -1.51
N ALA A 193 10.63 11.60 -0.31
CA ALA A 193 11.70 11.47 0.67
C ALA A 193 11.84 10.03 1.20
N ILE A 194 10.73 9.34 1.44
CA ILE A 194 10.73 7.94 1.87
C ILE A 194 11.31 7.05 0.76
N ASP A 195 10.91 7.24 -0.50
CA ASP A 195 11.48 6.53 -1.65
C ASP A 195 12.99 6.69 -1.70
N TYR A 196 13.45 7.94 -1.58
CA TYR A 196 14.88 8.25 -1.54
C TYR A 196 15.61 7.54 -0.40
N LEU A 197 15.02 7.50 0.81
CA LEU A 197 15.61 6.80 1.96
C LEU A 197 15.72 5.29 1.71
N TRP A 198 14.73 4.67 1.09
CA TRP A 198 14.75 3.26 0.74
C TRP A 198 15.80 2.92 -0.33
N GLU A 199 15.89 3.74 -1.37
CA GLU A 199 16.88 3.57 -2.45
C GLU A 199 18.31 3.76 -1.94
N ASN A 200 18.51 4.67 -0.99
CA ASN A 200 19.82 5.03 -0.45
C ASN A 200 20.10 4.44 0.93
N ALA A 201 19.41 3.39 1.34
CA ALA A 201 19.58 2.78 2.66
C ALA A 201 20.99 2.19 2.91
N ASN A 202 21.75 1.90 1.86
CA ASN A 202 23.11 1.37 1.93
C ASN A 202 24.19 2.48 1.93
N THR A 203 23.81 3.75 1.82
CA THR A 203 24.72 4.89 1.84
C THR A 203 24.70 5.62 3.18
N GLU A 204 25.54 6.61 3.37
CA GLU A 204 25.48 7.46 4.57
C GLU A 204 24.28 8.41 4.50
N PHE A 205 23.61 8.62 5.64
CA PHE A 205 22.48 9.54 5.73
C PHE A 205 22.90 10.97 5.48
N SER A 206 22.26 11.64 4.54
CA SER A 206 22.45 13.06 4.27
C SER A 206 21.14 13.80 4.23
N LEU A 207 20.85 14.54 5.31
CA LEU A 207 19.67 15.41 5.38
C LEU A 207 19.65 16.44 4.25
N ASN A 208 20.80 17.00 3.89
CA ASN A 208 20.89 18.00 2.84
C ASN A 208 20.51 17.43 1.45
N ASN A 209 20.95 16.22 1.14
CA ASN A 209 20.61 15.57 -0.12
C ASN A 209 19.11 15.23 -0.14
N LEU A 210 18.59 14.72 0.96
CA LEU A 210 17.16 14.41 1.12
C LEU A 210 16.30 15.68 0.95
N CYS A 211 16.70 16.80 1.55
CA CYS A 211 15.99 18.09 1.41
C CYS A 211 16.04 18.62 -0.03
N LYS A 212 17.16 18.43 -0.75
CA LYS A 212 17.28 18.81 -2.18
C LYS A 212 16.33 17.99 -3.05
N THR A 213 16.16 16.70 -2.79
CA THR A 213 15.27 15.81 -3.56
C THR A 213 13.80 16.30 -3.48
N VAL A 214 13.40 16.85 -2.34
CA VAL A 214 12.03 17.36 -2.12
C VAL A 214 11.90 18.88 -2.23
N ASN A 215 12.99 19.58 -2.52
CA ASN A 215 13.05 21.03 -2.66
C ASN A 215 12.50 21.80 -1.43
N LEU A 216 12.85 21.34 -0.22
CA LEU A 216 12.44 21.93 1.04
C LEU A 216 13.66 22.33 1.89
N SER A 217 13.48 23.36 2.75
CA SER A 217 14.51 23.70 3.73
C SER A 217 14.59 22.61 4.82
N PRO A 218 15.78 22.34 5.39
CA PRO A 218 15.97 21.27 6.39
C PRO A 218 15.04 21.42 7.61
N TYR A 219 14.88 22.62 8.15
CA TYR A 219 14.03 22.88 9.31
C TYR A 219 12.54 22.56 9.03
N TYR A 220 12.03 23.02 7.89
CA TYR A 220 10.65 22.77 7.48
C TYR A 220 10.43 21.29 7.17
N PHE A 221 11.38 20.65 6.48
CA PHE A 221 11.30 19.26 6.12
C PHE A 221 11.28 18.33 7.35
N ILE A 222 12.18 18.51 8.33
CA ILE A 222 12.19 17.67 9.54
C ILE A 222 10.85 17.72 10.27
N ARG A 223 10.29 18.92 10.44
CA ARG A 223 8.99 19.10 11.09
C ARG A 223 7.88 18.42 10.29
N LEU A 224 7.84 18.68 8.98
CA LEU A 224 6.85 18.11 8.08
C LEU A 224 6.92 16.59 8.05
N PHE A 225 8.12 16.03 7.98
CA PHE A 225 8.35 14.60 7.96
C PHE A 225 7.88 13.95 9.26
N LYS A 226 8.23 14.54 10.41
CA LYS A 226 7.81 14.06 11.73
C LYS A 226 6.30 14.16 11.93
N ASP A 227 5.66 15.24 11.48
CA ASP A 227 4.21 15.42 11.57
C ASP A 227 3.44 14.38 10.72
N ASN A 228 4.04 13.87 9.62
CA ASN A 228 3.41 12.89 8.74
C ASN A 228 3.75 11.42 9.05
N THR A 229 4.96 11.14 9.57
CA THR A 229 5.44 9.77 9.81
C THR A 229 5.53 9.40 11.29
N GLY A 230 5.43 10.38 12.19
CA GLY A 230 5.63 10.22 13.62
C GLY A 230 7.11 10.15 14.05
N LYS A 231 8.05 10.09 13.09
CA LYS A 231 9.49 9.94 13.31
C LYS A 231 10.28 11.02 12.57
N THR A 232 11.46 11.33 13.06
CA THR A 232 12.40 12.18 12.29
C THR A 232 12.92 11.44 11.07
N PRO A 233 13.41 12.13 10.02
CA PRO A 233 13.99 11.47 8.84
C PRO A 233 15.11 10.48 9.16
N TYR A 234 15.94 10.80 10.16
CA TYR A 234 17.03 9.93 10.59
C TYR A 234 16.52 8.67 11.32
N GLU A 235 15.57 8.83 12.25
CA GLU A 235 14.93 7.68 12.92
C GLU A 235 14.26 6.75 11.93
N TYR A 236 13.55 7.30 10.95
CA TYR A 236 12.91 6.55 9.89
C TYR A 236 13.93 5.81 9.00
N TYR A 237 15.05 6.46 8.67
CA TYR A 237 16.15 5.85 7.94
C TYR A 237 16.79 4.68 8.72
N MET A 238 16.92 4.82 10.04
CA MET A 238 17.44 3.72 10.88
C MET A 238 16.47 2.53 10.92
N ASP A 239 15.16 2.76 10.94
CA ASP A 239 14.17 1.68 10.83
C ASP A 239 14.30 0.93 9.50
N ILE A 240 14.49 1.65 8.39
CA ILE A 240 14.73 1.02 7.07
C ILE A 240 15.97 0.12 7.11
N LYS A 241 17.06 0.59 7.71
CA LYS A 241 18.28 -0.23 7.87
C LYS A 241 18.04 -1.47 8.72
N ILE A 242 17.27 -1.35 9.79
CA ILE A 242 16.88 -2.47 10.65
C ILE A 242 16.03 -3.47 9.85
N GLU A 243 15.06 -3.01 9.09
CA GLU A 243 14.21 -3.89 8.27
C GLU A 243 15.05 -4.64 7.22
N LYS A 244 15.96 -3.95 6.52
CA LYS A 244 16.89 -4.60 5.59
C LYS A 244 17.87 -5.58 6.27
N ALA A 245 18.35 -5.24 7.48
CA ALA A 245 19.20 -6.16 8.25
C ALA A 245 18.45 -7.45 8.59
N LEU A 246 17.20 -7.37 9.02
CA LEU A 246 16.35 -8.53 9.29
C LEU A 246 16.11 -9.37 8.02
N GLU A 247 15.90 -8.75 6.88
CA GLU A 247 15.77 -9.47 5.60
C GLU A 247 17.03 -10.25 5.26
N TYR A 248 18.22 -9.64 5.40
CA TYR A 248 19.50 -10.31 5.15
C TYR A 248 19.78 -11.45 6.14
N LEU A 249 19.45 -11.26 7.42
CA LEU A 249 19.56 -12.30 8.45
C LEU A 249 18.65 -13.51 8.15
N ASN A 250 17.40 -13.24 7.78
CA ASN A 250 16.44 -14.28 7.42
C ASN A 250 16.82 -15.03 6.14
N ALA A 251 17.45 -14.36 5.20
CA ALA A 251 17.95 -14.97 3.97
C ALA A 251 19.16 -15.90 4.20
N ARG A 252 19.82 -15.81 5.36
CA ARG A 252 21.00 -16.60 5.75
C ARG A 252 22.14 -16.63 4.73
N LYS A 253 22.25 -15.56 3.92
CA LYS A 253 23.28 -15.44 2.84
C LYS A 253 24.51 -14.69 3.29
N TYR A 254 24.41 -13.91 4.34
CA TYR A 254 25.45 -13.00 4.81
C TYR A 254 25.69 -13.18 6.30
N SER A 255 26.93 -13.06 6.73
CA SER A 255 27.29 -12.97 8.15
C SER A 255 26.87 -11.59 8.72
N ILE A 256 26.75 -11.50 10.06
CA ILE A 256 26.43 -10.23 10.74
C ILE A 256 27.43 -9.12 10.37
N THR A 257 28.70 -9.46 10.22
CA THR A 257 29.74 -8.52 9.83
C THR A 257 29.54 -8.00 8.41
N GLU A 258 29.20 -8.87 7.46
CA GLU A 258 28.90 -8.49 6.07
C GLU A 258 27.64 -7.62 6.00
N ILE A 259 26.58 -7.96 6.73
CA ILE A 259 25.36 -7.15 6.81
C ILE A 259 25.67 -5.76 7.37
N SER A 260 26.47 -5.68 8.43
CA SER A 260 26.94 -4.41 9.02
C SER A 260 27.68 -3.55 8.00
N PHE A 261 28.56 -4.16 7.22
CA PHE A 261 29.32 -3.48 6.18
C PHE A 261 28.40 -3.00 5.04
N ILE A 262 27.51 -3.87 4.53
CA ILE A 262 26.55 -3.55 3.45
C ILE A 262 25.65 -2.39 3.83
N LEU A 263 25.16 -2.37 5.06
CA LEU A 263 24.22 -1.34 5.53
C LEU A 263 24.90 -0.14 6.17
N GLY A 264 26.22 -0.17 6.38
CA GLY A 264 26.93 0.88 7.11
C GLY A 264 26.39 1.08 8.53
N CYS A 265 26.04 -0.03 9.22
CA CYS A 265 25.52 -0.02 10.59
C CYS A 265 26.56 -0.50 11.59
N VAL A 266 26.44 -0.09 12.86
CA VAL A 266 27.29 -0.63 13.94
C VAL A 266 26.84 -2.07 14.25
N ILE A 267 27.80 -2.98 14.38
CA ILE A 267 27.57 -4.43 14.63
C ILE A 267 26.69 -4.68 15.85
N SER A 268 26.77 -3.85 16.90
CA SER A 268 25.93 -3.96 18.10
C SER A 268 24.45 -3.90 17.78
N ASN A 269 24.05 -2.97 16.91
CA ASN A 269 22.64 -2.78 16.54
C ASN A 269 22.06 -4.04 15.83
N ILE A 270 22.88 -4.77 15.07
CA ILE A 270 22.46 -5.99 14.37
C ILE A 270 22.49 -7.22 15.30
N ARG A 271 23.42 -7.27 16.27
CA ARG A 271 23.46 -8.34 17.29
C ARG A 271 22.23 -8.33 18.19
N ASP A 272 21.79 -7.14 18.61
CA ASP A 272 20.60 -6.99 19.46
C ASP A 272 19.35 -7.49 18.75
N LEU A 273 19.24 -7.29 17.42
CA LEU A 273 18.16 -7.82 16.59
C LEU A 273 18.19 -9.35 16.49
N ASN A 274 19.40 -9.94 16.40
CA ASN A 274 19.55 -11.41 16.31
C ASN A 274 19.17 -12.11 17.63
N LEU A 275 19.38 -11.46 18.78
CA LEU A 275 18.98 -11.96 20.09
C LEU A 275 17.46 -11.89 20.32
N GLN A 276 16.72 -11.09 19.56
CA GLN A 276 15.24 -11.03 19.60
C GLN A 276 14.57 -12.08 18.69
N LEU A 277 15.34 -12.77 17.84
CA LEU A 277 14.84 -13.77 16.88
C LEU A 277 15.13 -15.23 17.35
N ILE A 278 15.79 -15.41 18.48
CA ILE A 278 16.02 -16.69 19.16
C ILE A 278 15.06 -16.82 20.35
#